data_77c53adc2929dbcc8e06b102c0d84153
#
_entry.id   77c53adc2929dbcc8e06b102c0d84153
#
_cell.length_a   1.000
_cell.length_b   1.000
_cell.length_c   1.000
_cell.angle_alpha   90.00
_cell.angle_beta   90.00
_cell.angle_gamma   90.00
#
_symmetry.space_group_name_H-M   'P 1'
#
loop_
_entity.id
_entity.type
_entity.pdbx_description
1 polymer ?
#
loop_
_entity_poly.entity_id
_entity_poly.type
_entity_poly.pdbx_seq_one_letter_code
_entity_poly.pdbx_strand_id
1 'polypeptide(L)'
;MTQHALSDAESTPPSSTPRSSTPPSNYHSGDAGSGFVVVANRLPVDLERLPDGSTRWKRSPGGLVTALEPVLRNNNGAWVGWAGVPDVDVDPIIEDGLELHPVPLSGDEVAEYYEGFSNATLWPLYHDVIVRPEYQRSWWTTYVNVNRRFAEHTAKVAAEGATVWVQDYQLQLVPKMLRMLRPDLTIGFFLHIPFPPVELFMQLPWRTEIVEGLLGADLIGFHLPGGAQNFLYLARRLAGQPTSRGTIGVRSKMGVVQVGFRTVRVGAFPISIASAELDELSRRRSVRERAAQIRSELGNPKNILLGVDRLDYTKGIDIRLEALEELLREGRLDPSETVMVQLATPSRERVESYIQMRGDIERQVGRINGEFSRVGFPVVHYLHRPIPRDELVAFFVAADVMLVTPLRDGMNLVAKEYVASHSGLNGALVLSEFTGAAAELRQAYLCNPHDLDSVEDAITAALDDDPDSKRRRMRAMRRQVLTHDVDRWARAFLDALAQDRVAGSALLSDDDDDEVDSPPRRT
;
A
#
# COMPACT_ATOMS: atom_id res chain seq x y z
N MET A 1 30.05 77.62 1.69
CA MET A 1 31.48 77.61 2.02
C MET A 1 31.90 76.15 2.10
N THR A 2 32.77 75.82 1.16
CA THR A 2 33.84 74.83 1.09
C THR A 2 33.44 73.35 1.28
N GLN A 3 33.27 72.54 0.20
CA GLN A 3 34.29 71.84 -0.58
C GLN A 3 35.24 70.96 0.26
N HIS A 4 35.11 69.62 0.13
CA HIS A 4 36.17 68.82 -0.44
C HIS A 4 35.65 67.40 -0.83
N ALA A 5 35.88 67.09 -2.09
CA ALA A 5 35.76 65.80 -2.72
C ALA A 5 37.01 64.95 -2.48
N LEU A 6 36.89 63.65 -2.60
CA LEU A 6 37.83 62.66 -3.13
C LEU A 6 37.16 61.31 -3.02
N SER A 7 36.69 60.70 -4.10
CA SER A 7 37.31 59.83 -5.11
C SER A 7 37.76 58.49 -4.54
N ASP A 8 37.16 57.49 -5.09
CA ASP A 8 37.62 56.29 -5.78
C ASP A 8 37.15 54.98 -5.20
N ALA A 9 36.59 54.28 -6.00
CA ALA A 9 36.86 53.01 -6.67
C ALA A 9 35.63 52.09 -6.65
N GLU A 10 34.99 52.07 -7.78
CA GLU A 10 34.13 50.98 -8.22
C GLU A 10 34.86 49.66 -8.20
N SER A 11 34.35 48.65 -7.50
CA SER A 11 34.63 47.26 -7.80
C SER A 11 33.33 46.50 -8.00
N THR A 12 32.98 46.36 -9.25
CA THR A 12 31.91 45.48 -9.76
C THR A 12 32.23 44.03 -9.40
N PRO A 13 31.32 43.26 -8.81
CA PRO A 13 31.48 41.82 -8.73
C PRO A 13 31.13 41.18 -10.09
N PRO A 14 31.77 40.06 -10.45
CA PRO A 14 31.57 39.43 -11.75
C PRO A 14 30.20 38.79 -11.86
N SER A 15 29.52 39.02 -12.98
CA SER A 15 28.29 38.38 -13.40
C SER A 15 28.45 36.87 -13.44
N SER A 16 27.78 36.15 -12.53
CA SER A 16 27.59 34.71 -12.64
C SER A 16 26.42 34.43 -13.58
N THR A 17 26.73 34.10 -14.82
CA THR A 17 25.81 33.44 -15.74
C THR A 17 25.31 32.15 -15.13
N PRO A 18 24.01 31.86 -15.12
CA PRO A 18 23.51 30.54 -14.72
C PRO A 18 23.94 29.51 -15.78
N ARG A 19 24.79 28.57 -15.38
CA ARG A 19 25.06 27.38 -16.19
C ARG A 19 23.76 26.60 -16.35
N SER A 20 23.28 26.47 -17.57
CA SER A 20 22.28 25.50 -17.96
C SER A 20 22.90 24.12 -17.72
N SER A 21 22.48 23.45 -16.65
CA SER A 21 22.80 22.06 -16.43
C SER A 21 21.82 21.19 -17.23
N THR A 22 22.13 20.98 -18.49
CA THR A 22 21.66 19.80 -19.21
C THR A 22 22.36 18.61 -18.55
N PRO A 23 21.66 17.62 -18.00
CA PRO A 23 22.31 16.43 -17.48
C PRO A 23 23.00 15.70 -18.64
N PRO A 24 24.18 15.10 -18.43
CA PRO A 24 24.83 14.32 -19.46
C PRO A 24 23.99 13.10 -19.78
N SER A 25 23.51 12.97 -21.00
CA SER A 25 22.95 11.76 -21.56
C SER A 25 24.05 10.72 -21.75
N ASN A 26 24.43 10.03 -20.70
CA ASN A 26 25.26 8.84 -20.78
C ASN A 26 24.37 7.60 -20.57
N TYR A 27 23.44 7.38 -21.49
CA TYR A 27 22.80 6.09 -21.65
C TYR A 27 23.77 5.19 -22.42
N HIS A 28 24.59 4.45 -21.70
CA HIS A 28 25.21 3.26 -22.26
C HIS A 28 24.26 2.10 -21.95
N SER A 29 23.31 1.84 -22.85
CA SER A 29 22.65 0.54 -22.94
C SER A 29 23.74 -0.46 -23.31
N GLY A 30 24.35 -1.08 -22.31
CA GLY A 30 25.00 -2.36 -22.53
C GLY A 30 23.92 -3.31 -23.06
N ASP A 31 24.24 -4.09 -24.09
CA ASP A 31 23.37 -5.04 -24.81
C ASP A 31 22.76 -6.17 -23.94
N ALA A 32 22.81 -6.09 -22.62
CA ALA A 32 22.53 -7.19 -21.70
C ALA A 32 21.36 -6.92 -20.74
N GLY A 33 20.41 -6.05 -20.98
CA GLY A 33 19.20 -5.86 -20.16
C GLY A 33 19.40 -5.98 -18.63
N SER A 34 18.34 -5.80 -17.82
CA SER A 34 18.40 -5.94 -16.36
C SER A 34 18.08 -7.37 -15.89
N GLY A 35 18.94 -7.93 -15.02
CA GLY A 35 18.73 -9.27 -14.42
C GLY A 35 17.60 -9.35 -13.41
N PHE A 36 17.17 -8.21 -12.86
CA PHE A 36 16.05 -8.10 -11.92
C PHE A 36 15.16 -6.90 -12.29
N VAL A 37 13.87 -7.12 -12.52
CA VAL A 37 12.94 -6.06 -12.94
C VAL A 37 11.71 -6.05 -12.02
N VAL A 38 11.42 -4.91 -11.43
CA VAL A 38 10.14 -4.65 -10.77
C VAL A 38 9.20 -3.97 -11.75
N VAL A 39 7.97 -4.46 -11.84
CA VAL A 39 6.91 -3.90 -12.67
C VAL A 39 5.76 -3.47 -11.78
N ALA A 40 5.50 -2.18 -11.70
CA ALA A 40 4.42 -1.61 -10.88
C ALA A 40 3.67 -0.53 -11.66
N ASN A 41 2.43 -0.24 -11.25
CA ASN A 41 1.61 0.78 -11.93
C ASN A 41 2.31 2.16 -11.99
N ARG A 42 3.06 2.53 -10.93
CA ARG A 42 3.79 3.81 -10.82
C ARG A 42 5.29 3.57 -10.70
N LEU A 43 6.07 4.50 -11.24
CA LEU A 43 7.47 4.63 -10.89
C LEU A 43 7.62 5.06 -9.42
N PRO A 44 8.80 4.87 -8.80
CA PRO A 44 9.10 5.37 -7.46
C PRO A 44 9.25 6.91 -7.42
N VAL A 45 9.21 7.54 -8.56
CA VAL A 45 9.22 9.00 -8.75
C VAL A 45 8.06 9.43 -9.62
N ASP A 46 7.55 10.63 -9.36
CA ASP A 46 6.50 11.27 -10.14
C ASP A 46 7.11 12.41 -10.97
N LEU A 47 6.70 12.52 -12.23
CA LEU A 47 7.02 13.67 -13.06
C LEU A 47 6.06 14.81 -12.72
N GLU A 48 6.58 15.94 -12.25
CA GLU A 48 5.78 17.13 -11.93
C GLU A 48 5.95 18.18 -13.04
N ARG A 49 4.84 18.67 -13.62
CA ARG A 49 4.87 19.83 -14.53
C ARG A 49 4.87 21.10 -13.70
N LEU A 50 5.85 21.94 -13.91
CA LEU A 50 5.95 23.26 -13.28
C LEU A 50 5.15 24.31 -14.04
N PRO A 51 4.77 25.45 -13.40
CA PRO A 51 4.00 26.52 -14.05
C PRO A 51 4.69 27.14 -15.28
N ASP A 52 6.00 27.05 -15.37
CA ASP A 52 6.81 27.52 -16.52
C ASP A 52 6.85 26.52 -17.69
N GLY A 53 6.15 25.38 -17.57
CA GLY A 53 6.11 24.32 -18.57
C GLY A 53 7.28 23.33 -18.49
N SER A 54 8.26 23.55 -17.63
CA SER A 54 9.34 22.60 -17.37
C SER A 54 8.83 21.39 -16.56
N THR A 55 9.60 20.31 -16.54
CA THR A 55 9.29 19.10 -15.77
C THR A 55 10.36 18.84 -14.73
N ARG A 56 9.96 18.27 -13.59
CA ARG A 56 10.84 17.88 -12.50
C ARG A 56 10.43 16.52 -11.97
N TRP A 57 11.42 15.67 -11.68
CA TRP A 57 11.19 14.44 -10.95
C TRP A 57 11.07 14.70 -9.45
N LYS A 58 10.11 14.06 -8.82
CA LYS A 58 9.86 14.14 -7.39
C LYS A 58 9.63 12.74 -6.86
N ARG A 59 10.26 12.41 -5.75
CA ARG A 59 10.06 11.10 -5.09
C ARG A 59 8.58 10.88 -4.77
N SER A 60 8.06 9.74 -5.22
CA SER A 60 6.67 9.35 -4.96
C SER A 60 6.54 8.84 -3.52
N PRO A 61 5.63 9.39 -2.71
CA PRO A 61 5.39 8.87 -1.37
C PRO A 61 4.57 7.56 -1.47
N GLY A 62 5.12 6.45 -1.01
CA GLY A 62 4.36 5.19 -0.98
C GLY A 62 5.07 4.07 -0.26
N GLY A 63 4.29 3.28 0.52
CA GLY A 63 4.82 2.12 1.24
C GLY A 63 5.44 1.08 0.33
N LEU A 64 4.91 0.90 -0.89
CA LEU A 64 5.46 -0.01 -1.89
C LEU A 64 6.83 0.45 -2.39
N VAL A 65 7.01 1.75 -2.66
CA VAL A 65 8.29 2.33 -3.08
C VAL A 65 9.34 2.10 -2.01
N THR A 66 9.03 2.46 -0.77
CA THR A 66 9.93 2.27 0.37
C THR A 66 10.26 0.78 0.60
N ALA A 67 9.33 -0.11 0.30
CA ALA A 67 9.50 -1.55 0.43
C ALA A 67 10.43 -2.17 -0.63
N LEU A 68 10.33 -1.71 -1.87
CA LEU A 68 11.01 -2.34 -3.02
C LEU A 68 12.33 -1.67 -3.39
N GLU A 69 12.53 -0.39 -3.08
CA GLU A 69 13.74 0.34 -3.42
C GLU A 69 15.03 -0.31 -2.89
N PRO A 70 15.12 -0.77 -1.62
CA PRO A 70 16.30 -1.49 -1.14
C PRO A 70 16.56 -2.80 -1.90
N VAL A 71 15.50 -3.51 -2.27
CA VAL A 71 15.60 -4.77 -3.02
C VAL A 71 16.18 -4.53 -4.41
N LEU A 72 15.71 -3.49 -5.09
CA LEU A 72 16.23 -3.10 -6.41
C LEU A 72 17.69 -2.68 -6.36
N ARG A 73 18.07 -1.85 -5.38
CA ARG A 73 19.48 -1.42 -5.21
C ARG A 73 20.41 -2.60 -4.97
N ASN A 74 19.98 -3.57 -4.14
CA ASN A 74 20.77 -4.75 -3.83
C ASN A 74 20.94 -5.70 -5.03
N ASN A 75 20.05 -5.63 -6.02
CA ASN A 75 20.06 -6.48 -7.22
C ASN A 75 20.48 -5.72 -8.50
N ASN A 76 20.89 -4.45 -8.43
CA ASN A 76 21.13 -3.58 -9.59
C ASN A 76 19.96 -3.67 -10.58
N GLY A 77 18.73 -3.58 -10.06
CA GLY A 77 17.51 -3.85 -10.81
C GLY A 77 16.95 -2.60 -11.49
N ALA A 78 16.05 -2.85 -12.45
CA ALA A 78 15.27 -1.84 -13.14
C ALA A 78 13.82 -1.79 -12.62
N TRP A 79 13.18 -0.63 -12.74
CA TRP A 79 11.76 -0.44 -12.43
C TRP A 79 11.00 0.02 -13.66
N VAL A 80 9.98 -0.73 -14.05
CA VAL A 80 9.05 -0.40 -15.14
C VAL A 80 7.75 0.13 -14.52
N GLY A 81 7.31 1.33 -14.92
CA GLY A 81 6.12 1.96 -14.35
C GLY A 81 5.70 3.24 -15.05
N TRP A 82 4.50 3.73 -14.78
CA TRP A 82 4.02 5.02 -15.27
C TRP A 82 4.60 6.18 -14.45
N ALA A 83 5.01 7.26 -15.15
CA ALA A 83 5.62 8.46 -14.53
C ALA A 83 4.61 9.38 -13.81
N GLY A 84 3.31 9.06 -13.85
CA GLY A 84 2.28 9.79 -13.12
C GLY A 84 1.66 10.99 -13.82
N VAL A 85 2.14 11.37 -14.99
CA VAL A 85 1.58 12.44 -15.84
C VAL A 85 1.07 11.82 -17.14
N PRO A 86 -0.20 12.05 -17.53
CA PRO A 86 -0.72 11.56 -18.79
C PRO A 86 -0.14 12.34 -19.98
N ASP A 87 -0.20 11.71 -21.16
CA ASP A 87 0.17 12.30 -22.44
C ASP A 87 1.61 12.81 -22.49
N VAL A 88 2.52 12.11 -21.79
CA VAL A 88 3.96 12.38 -21.81
C VAL A 88 4.69 11.07 -22.06
N ASP A 89 5.55 11.09 -23.08
CA ASP A 89 6.54 10.05 -23.33
C ASP A 89 7.89 10.53 -22.85
N VAL A 90 8.55 9.77 -22.00
CA VAL A 90 9.82 10.12 -21.35
C VAL A 90 10.78 8.98 -21.55
N ASP A 91 11.99 9.31 -21.94
CA ASP A 91 13.09 8.34 -22.04
C ASP A 91 13.40 7.73 -20.66
N PRO A 92 13.93 6.49 -20.63
CA PRO A 92 14.44 5.89 -19.42
C PRO A 92 15.46 6.78 -18.71
N ILE A 93 15.44 6.80 -17.38
CA ILE A 93 16.33 7.63 -16.56
C ILE A 93 17.03 6.80 -15.48
N ILE A 94 18.13 7.32 -14.98
CA ILE A 94 18.77 6.84 -13.76
C ILE A 94 18.55 7.89 -12.68
N GLU A 95 17.81 7.52 -11.65
CA GLU A 95 17.54 8.39 -10.50
C GLU A 95 17.97 7.69 -9.21
N ASP A 96 18.80 8.35 -8.42
CA ASP A 96 19.37 7.78 -7.19
C ASP A 96 20.00 6.37 -7.36
N GLY A 97 20.55 6.08 -8.54
CA GLY A 97 21.15 4.78 -8.87
C GLY A 97 20.16 3.66 -9.20
N LEU A 98 18.88 4.00 -9.42
CA LEU A 98 17.85 3.10 -9.93
C LEU A 98 17.61 3.37 -11.41
N GLU A 99 17.53 2.32 -12.19
CA GLU A 99 17.18 2.38 -13.61
C GLU A 99 15.64 2.38 -13.74
N LEU A 100 15.06 3.47 -14.24
CA LEU A 100 13.62 3.69 -14.32
C LEU A 100 13.18 3.73 -15.79
N HIS A 101 12.20 2.88 -16.13
CA HIS A 101 11.64 2.74 -17.48
C HIS A 101 10.18 3.19 -17.47
N PRO A 102 9.90 4.43 -17.92
CA PRO A 102 8.54 4.95 -17.98
C PRO A 102 7.68 4.22 -19.02
N VAL A 103 6.44 3.89 -18.64
CA VAL A 103 5.41 3.40 -19.57
C VAL A 103 4.43 4.54 -19.79
N PRO A 104 4.31 5.10 -21.01
CA PRO A 104 3.42 6.21 -21.28
C PRO A 104 1.95 5.77 -21.23
N LEU A 105 1.10 6.61 -20.62
CA LEU A 105 -0.36 6.48 -20.61
C LEU A 105 -0.99 7.78 -21.10
N SER A 106 -2.00 7.67 -21.96
CA SER A 106 -2.82 8.82 -22.35
C SER A 106 -3.81 9.21 -21.23
N GLY A 107 -4.39 10.42 -21.34
CA GLY A 107 -5.44 10.88 -20.42
C GLY A 107 -6.65 9.95 -20.42
N ASP A 108 -7.07 9.44 -21.58
CA ASP A 108 -8.17 8.48 -21.71
C ASP A 108 -7.82 7.13 -21.07
N GLU A 109 -6.58 6.65 -21.24
CA GLU A 109 -6.13 5.43 -20.60
C GLU A 109 -6.06 5.57 -19.07
N VAL A 110 -5.66 6.72 -18.55
CA VAL A 110 -5.72 6.98 -17.10
C VAL A 110 -7.15 6.94 -16.60
N ALA A 111 -8.10 7.56 -17.31
CA ALA A 111 -9.51 7.56 -16.94
C ALA A 111 -10.12 6.15 -16.98
N GLU A 112 -9.87 5.37 -18.04
CA GLU A 112 -10.50 4.06 -18.20
C GLU A 112 -9.78 2.91 -17.46
N TYR A 113 -8.43 2.87 -17.53
CA TYR A 113 -7.63 1.82 -16.90
C TYR A 113 -7.45 2.04 -15.41
N TYR A 114 -7.02 3.27 -15.00
CA TYR A 114 -6.67 3.53 -13.60
C TYR A 114 -7.90 3.94 -12.79
N GLU A 115 -8.60 5.03 -13.17
CA GLU A 115 -9.77 5.52 -12.44
C GLU A 115 -10.96 4.55 -12.60
N GLY A 116 -11.20 4.05 -13.82
CA GLY A 116 -12.27 3.12 -14.15
C GLY A 116 -12.00 1.71 -13.66
N PHE A 117 -11.37 0.86 -14.51
CA PHE A 117 -11.28 -0.58 -14.23
C PHE A 117 -10.54 -0.90 -12.93
N SER A 118 -9.41 -0.24 -12.66
CA SER A 118 -8.67 -0.50 -11.43
C SER A 118 -9.39 -0.01 -10.18
N ASN A 119 -9.92 1.23 -10.18
CA ASN A 119 -10.40 1.88 -8.96
C ASN A 119 -11.93 1.93 -8.80
N ALA A 120 -12.70 1.87 -9.90
CA ALA A 120 -14.16 1.78 -9.82
C ALA A 120 -14.70 0.34 -10.04
N THR A 121 -13.88 -0.61 -10.55
CA THR A 121 -14.26 -2.02 -10.68
C THR A 121 -13.53 -2.91 -9.68
N LEU A 122 -12.20 -3.05 -9.80
CA LEU A 122 -11.43 -4.03 -9.00
C LEU A 122 -11.30 -3.60 -7.53
N TRP A 123 -11.01 -2.35 -7.25
CA TRP A 123 -10.83 -1.87 -5.88
C TRP A 123 -12.05 -2.15 -4.99
N PRO A 124 -13.28 -1.72 -5.34
CA PRO A 124 -14.45 -2.02 -4.50
C PRO A 124 -14.75 -3.51 -4.43
N LEU A 125 -14.59 -4.26 -5.54
CA LEU A 125 -14.81 -5.70 -5.56
C LEU A 125 -13.86 -6.45 -4.61
N TYR A 126 -12.59 -6.04 -4.55
CA TYR A 126 -11.56 -6.66 -3.70
C TYR A 126 -11.66 -6.21 -2.23
N HIS A 127 -12.40 -5.14 -1.97
CA HIS A 127 -12.71 -4.65 -0.62
C HIS A 127 -14.18 -4.92 -0.25
N ASP A 128 -14.61 -6.17 -0.43
CA ASP A 128 -15.89 -6.72 0.04
C ASP A 128 -17.14 -5.96 -0.44
N VAL A 129 -17.04 -5.25 -1.59
CA VAL A 129 -18.17 -4.51 -2.21
C VAL A 129 -18.77 -3.43 -1.29
N ILE A 130 -17.92 -2.79 -0.47
CA ILE A 130 -18.33 -1.64 0.38
C ILE A 130 -19.01 -0.56 -0.47
N VAL A 131 -18.49 -0.33 -1.67
CA VAL A 131 -19.12 0.48 -2.73
C VAL A 131 -19.39 -0.43 -3.92
N ARG A 132 -20.50 -0.20 -4.63
CA ARG A 132 -20.89 -1.03 -5.78
C ARG A 132 -19.85 -0.91 -6.90
N PRO A 133 -19.26 -2.02 -7.37
CA PRO A 133 -18.35 -2.02 -8.51
C PRO A 133 -19.08 -1.65 -9.82
N GLU A 134 -18.39 -0.92 -10.67
CA GLU A 134 -18.85 -0.61 -12.02
C GLU A 134 -18.20 -1.54 -13.05
N TYR A 135 -19.00 -2.04 -14.01
CA TYR A 135 -18.52 -2.97 -15.04
C TYR A 135 -18.70 -2.37 -16.43
N GLN A 136 -17.64 -1.75 -16.98
CA GLN A 136 -17.61 -1.13 -18.29
C GLN A 136 -16.73 -1.93 -19.25
N ARG A 137 -17.25 -2.27 -20.45
CA ARG A 137 -16.47 -3.04 -21.44
C ARG A 137 -15.30 -2.26 -22.02
N SER A 138 -15.45 -0.94 -22.19
CA SER A 138 -14.36 -0.08 -22.66
C SER A 138 -13.20 -0.10 -21.66
N TRP A 139 -13.48 0.04 -20.36
CA TRP A 139 -12.47 0.00 -19.31
C TRP A 139 -11.69 -1.31 -19.28
N TRP A 140 -12.39 -2.44 -19.48
CA TRP A 140 -11.73 -3.74 -19.62
C TRP A 140 -10.80 -3.79 -20.83
N THR A 141 -11.25 -3.30 -21.99
CA THR A 141 -10.44 -3.26 -23.20
C THR A 141 -9.17 -2.45 -22.99
N THR A 142 -9.30 -1.28 -22.38
CA THR A 142 -8.16 -0.41 -22.06
C THR A 142 -7.25 -1.05 -21.01
N TYR A 143 -7.80 -1.72 -19.99
CA TYR A 143 -7.01 -2.48 -19.01
C TYR A 143 -6.16 -3.57 -19.68
N VAL A 144 -6.73 -4.32 -20.63
CA VAL A 144 -6.00 -5.33 -21.43
C VAL A 144 -4.87 -4.69 -22.24
N ASN A 145 -5.14 -3.55 -22.91
CA ASN A 145 -4.15 -2.88 -23.76
C ASN A 145 -3.00 -2.30 -22.95
N VAL A 146 -3.30 -1.68 -21.82
CA VAL A 146 -2.26 -1.13 -20.92
C VAL A 146 -1.41 -2.27 -20.33
N ASN A 147 -2.02 -3.36 -19.85
CA ASN A 147 -1.27 -4.53 -19.35
C ASN A 147 -0.36 -5.12 -20.45
N ARG A 148 -0.82 -5.16 -21.71
CA ARG A 148 0.01 -5.61 -22.84
C ARG A 148 1.22 -4.68 -23.03
N ARG A 149 1.03 -3.37 -22.99
CA ARG A 149 2.11 -2.38 -23.09
C ARG A 149 3.14 -2.55 -21.97
N PHE A 150 2.70 -2.76 -20.73
CA PHE A 150 3.61 -3.05 -19.61
C PHE A 150 4.40 -4.36 -19.85
N ALA A 151 3.76 -5.41 -20.35
CA ALA A 151 4.44 -6.66 -20.66
C ALA A 151 5.49 -6.49 -21.78
N GLU A 152 5.16 -5.76 -22.85
CA GLU A 152 6.07 -5.47 -23.96
C GLU A 152 7.27 -4.61 -23.55
N HIS A 153 7.05 -3.58 -22.72
CA HIS A 153 8.13 -2.76 -22.16
C HIS A 153 9.03 -3.60 -21.27
N THR A 154 8.45 -4.39 -20.37
CA THR A 154 9.21 -5.29 -19.48
C THR A 154 10.03 -6.32 -20.27
N ALA A 155 9.47 -6.89 -21.34
CA ALA A 155 10.17 -7.85 -22.19
C ALA A 155 11.44 -7.28 -22.85
N LYS A 156 11.47 -5.99 -23.12
CA LYS A 156 12.64 -5.27 -23.69
C LYS A 156 13.70 -4.95 -22.64
N VAL A 157 13.26 -4.66 -21.39
CA VAL A 157 14.15 -4.28 -20.28
C VAL A 157 14.81 -5.49 -19.64
N ALA A 158 14.10 -6.62 -19.57
CA ALA A 158 14.58 -7.83 -18.90
C ALA A 158 15.69 -8.54 -19.70
N ALA A 159 16.82 -8.83 -19.06
CA ALA A 159 17.87 -9.69 -19.58
C ALA A 159 17.35 -11.12 -19.82
N GLU A 160 18.13 -11.95 -20.53
CA GLU A 160 17.83 -13.38 -20.67
C GLU A 160 17.84 -14.08 -19.30
N GLY A 161 16.78 -14.85 -19.03
CA GLY A 161 16.61 -15.56 -17.76
C GLY A 161 16.34 -14.68 -16.54
N ALA A 162 16.09 -13.38 -16.74
CA ALA A 162 15.89 -12.43 -15.64
C ALA A 162 14.72 -12.79 -14.72
N THR A 163 14.78 -12.29 -13.49
CA THR A 163 13.67 -12.32 -12.54
C THR A 163 12.84 -11.06 -12.68
N VAL A 164 11.53 -11.22 -12.91
CA VAL A 164 10.56 -10.12 -13.01
C VAL A 164 9.55 -10.23 -11.87
N TRP A 165 9.37 -9.15 -11.12
CA TRP A 165 8.43 -9.09 -10.00
C TRP A 165 7.31 -8.08 -10.27
N VAL A 166 6.15 -8.58 -10.70
CA VAL A 166 4.96 -7.78 -11.04
C VAL A 166 4.16 -7.48 -9.78
N GLN A 167 3.73 -6.22 -9.65
CA GLN A 167 3.09 -5.71 -8.45
C GLN A 167 1.64 -5.29 -8.72
N ASP A 168 0.74 -5.81 -7.88
CA ASP A 168 -0.59 -5.30 -7.56
C ASP A 168 -1.67 -5.45 -8.64
N TYR A 169 -2.90 -5.12 -8.26
CA TYR A 169 -4.15 -5.39 -8.98
C TYR A 169 -4.30 -4.68 -10.33
N GLN A 170 -3.53 -3.64 -10.59
CA GLN A 170 -3.52 -2.96 -11.88
C GLN A 170 -2.90 -3.80 -13.01
N LEU A 171 -2.05 -4.77 -12.67
CA LEU A 171 -1.19 -5.48 -13.62
C LEU A 171 -1.41 -7.02 -13.63
N GLN A 172 -2.64 -7.47 -13.33
CA GLN A 172 -2.93 -8.89 -13.18
C GLN A 172 -2.84 -9.72 -14.48
N LEU A 173 -2.85 -9.08 -15.66
CA LEU A 173 -2.69 -9.77 -16.94
C LEU A 173 -1.23 -9.81 -17.42
N VAL A 174 -0.37 -8.96 -16.87
CA VAL A 174 1.06 -8.87 -17.25
C VAL A 174 1.77 -10.22 -17.14
N PRO A 175 1.60 -11.05 -16.10
CA PRO A 175 2.34 -12.29 -15.99
C PRO A 175 2.10 -13.25 -17.16
N LYS A 176 0.84 -13.43 -17.62
CA LYS A 176 0.51 -14.28 -18.77
C LYS A 176 1.05 -13.70 -20.07
N MET A 177 0.88 -12.40 -20.28
CA MET A 177 1.33 -11.72 -21.50
C MET A 177 2.86 -11.76 -21.60
N LEU A 178 3.54 -11.49 -20.51
CA LEU A 178 5.00 -11.54 -20.45
C LEU A 178 5.54 -12.96 -20.64
N ARG A 179 4.90 -13.98 -20.06
CA ARG A 179 5.25 -15.38 -20.26
C ARG A 179 5.17 -15.81 -21.73
N MET A 180 4.20 -15.29 -22.47
CA MET A 180 4.08 -15.57 -23.93
C MET A 180 5.20 -14.91 -24.74
N LEU A 181 5.64 -13.73 -24.35
CA LEU A 181 6.73 -12.99 -25.01
C LEU A 181 8.11 -13.54 -24.64
N ARG A 182 8.31 -13.90 -23.38
CA ARG A 182 9.59 -14.28 -22.78
C ARG A 182 9.40 -15.50 -21.87
N PRO A 183 9.38 -16.71 -22.45
CA PRO A 183 9.24 -17.97 -21.70
C PRO A 183 10.44 -18.30 -20.80
N ASP A 184 11.58 -17.67 -21.02
CA ASP A 184 12.82 -17.80 -20.25
C ASP A 184 12.76 -17.13 -18.86
N LEU A 185 11.91 -16.11 -18.67
CA LEU A 185 11.88 -15.31 -17.44
C LEU A 185 11.32 -16.08 -16.23
N THR A 186 11.83 -15.75 -15.05
CA THR A 186 11.23 -16.12 -13.78
C THR A 186 10.29 -15.01 -13.33
N ILE A 187 8.97 -15.27 -13.25
CA ILE A 187 7.94 -14.26 -13.02
C ILE A 187 7.29 -14.47 -11.65
N GLY A 188 7.45 -13.49 -10.76
CA GLY A 188 6.69 -13.36 -9.52
C GLY A 188 5.55 -12.36 -9.68
N PHE A 189 4.41 -12.61 -9.03
CA PHE A 189 3.32 -11.64 -8.89
C PHE A 189 2.97 -11.46 -7.41
N PHE A 190 2.73 -10.22 -6.98
CA PHE A 190 2.30 -9.93 -5.61
C PHE A 190 1.06 -9.01 -5.59
N LEU A 191 0.02 -9.42 -4.87
CA LEU A 191 -1.18 -8.63 -4.66
C LEU A 191 -1.12 -7.92 -3.31
N HIS A 192 -1.20 -6.57 -3.33
CA HIS A 192 -1.11 -5.73 -2.13
C HIS A 192 -2.46 -5.40 -1.48
N ILE A 193 -3.56 -5.71 -2.14
CA ILE A 193 -4.91 -5.54 -1.62
C ILE A 193 -5.51 -6.91 -1.24
N PRO A 194 -6.64 -6.97 -0.51
CA PRO A 194 -7.28 -8.24 -0.23
C PRO A 194 -7.62 -8.98 -1.53
N PHE A 195 -7.45 -10.30 -1.55
CA PHE A 195 -8.06 -11.10 -2.61
C PHE A 195 -9.46 -11.53 -2.14
N PRO A 196 -10.54 -11.27 -2.93
CA PRO A 196 -11.90 -11.39 -2.43
C PRO A 196 -12.32 -12.84 -2.17
N PRO A 197 -13.36 -13.05 -1.35
CA PRO A 197 -14.08 -14.31 -1.27
C PRO A 197 -14.58 -14.77 -2.64
N VAL A 198 -14.71 -16.08 -2.79
CA VAL A 198 -15.08 -16.70 -4.08
C VAL A 198 -16.38 -16.13 -4.65
N GLU A 199 -17.39 -15.95 -3.81
CA GLU A 199 -18.71 -15.46 -4.21
C GLU A 199 -18.65 -14.03 -4.75
N LEU A 200 -17.85 -13.18 -4.14
CA LEU A 200 -17.64 -11.81 -4.61
C LEU A 200 -16.82 -11.77 -5.91
N PHE A 201 -15.73 -12.55 -5.98
CA PHE A 201 -14.92 -12.61 -7.20
C PHE A 201 -15.73 -13.10 -8.41
N MET A 202 -16.67 -14.02 -8.20
CA MET A 202 -17.55 -14.55 -9.27
C MET A 202 -18.48 -13.48 -9.89
N GLN A 203 -18.62 -12.30 -9.26
CA GLN A 203 -19.37 -11.18 -9.85
C GLN A 203 -18.61 -10.52 -11.02
N LEU A 204 -17.26 -10.66 -11.07
CA LEU A 204 -16.45 -10.04 -12.12
C LEU A 204 -16.74 -10.70 -13.47
N PRO A 205 -17.18 -9.95 -14.51
CA PRO A 205 -17.43 -10.52 -15.84
C PRO A 205 -16.18 -11.20 -16.43
N TRP A 206 -15.01 -10.63 -16.23
CA TRP A 206 -13.71 -11.10 -16.76
C TRP A 206 -12.89 -11.90 -15.74
N ARG A 207 -13.57 -12.63 -14.85
CA ARG A 207 -12.95 -13.41 -13.76
C ARG A 207 -12.01 -14.51 -14.26
N THR A 208 -12.35 -15.16 -15.38
CA THR A 208 -11.51 -16.23 -15.95
C THR A 208 -10.21 -15.66 -16.50
N GLU A 209 -10.29 -14.55 -17.23
CA GLU A 209 -9.14 -13.88 -17.84
C GLU A 209 -8.18 -13.35 -16.77
N ILE A 210 -8.69 -12.83 -15.63
CA ILE A 210 -7.86 -12.38 -14.51
C ILE A 210 -7.13 -13.58 -13.88
N VAL A 211 -7.84 -14.67 -13.58
CA VAL A 211 -7.20 -15.87 -13.00
C VAL A 211 -6.14 -16.43 -13.95
N GLU A 212 -6.46 -16.57 -15.23
CA GLU A 212 -5.50 -17.03 -16.24
C GLU A 212 -4.32 -16.08 -16.42
N GLY A 213 -4.56 -14.76 -16.28
CA GLY A 213 -3.52 -13.73 -16.30
C GLY A 213 -2.48 -13.96 -15.22
N LEU A 214 -2.94 -14.19 -13.99
CA LEU A 214 -2.10 -14.47 -12.84
C LEU A 214 -1.34 -15.79 -12.95
N LEU A 215 -1.95 -16.82 -13.56
CA LEU A 215 -1.32 -18.13 -13.77
C LEU A 215 -0.13 -18.10 -14.75
N GLY A 216 0.17 -16.98 -15.38
CA GLY A 216 1.41 -16.77 -16.12
C GLY A 216 2.66 -16.65 -15.24
N ALA A 217 2.50 -16.36 -13.95
CA ALA A 217 3.58 -16.29 -12.96
C ALA A 217 4.09 -17.69 -12.55
N ASP A 218 5.28 -17.74 -11.94
CA ASP A 218 5.85 -18.92 -11.29
C ASP A 218 5.51 -18.92 -9.79
N LEU A 219 5.34 -17.72 -9.19
CA LEU A 219 4.90 -17.54 -7.81
C LEU A 219 3.89 -16.41 -7.72
N ILE A 220 2.76 -16.67 -7.04
CA ILE A 220 1.73 -15.68 -6.71
C ILE A 220 1.70 -15.50 -5.20
N GLY A 221 1.94 -14.25 -4.74
CA GLY A 221 1.93 -13.89 -3.33
C GLY A 221 0.72 -13.08 -2.93
N PHE A 222 0.21 -13.38 -1.74
CA PHE A 222 -0.84 -12.64 -1.05
C PHE A 222 -0.36 -12.27 0.36
N HIS A 223 -1.03 -11.35 1.04
CA HIS A 223 -0.68 -11.05 2.43
C HIS A 223 -1.10 -12.16 3.39
N LEU A 224 -2.29 -12.72 3.18
CA LEU A 224 -2.91 -13.68 4.10
C LEU A 224 -3.21 -15.03 3.43
N PRO A 225 -3.20 -16.13 4.20
CA PRO A 225 -3.53 -17.47 3.68
C PRO A 225 -4.91 -17.56 3.03
N GLY A 226 -5.92 -16.82 3.55
CA GLY A 226 -7.28 -16.83 3.00
C GLY A 226 -7.35 -16.39 1.55
N GLY A 227 -6.61 -15.33 1.16
CA GLY A 227 -6.52 -14.89 -0.23
C GLY A 227 -5.91 -15.94 -1.14
N ALA A 228 -4.83 -16.58 -0.71
CA ALA A 228 -4.19 -17.66 -1.44
C ALA A 228 -5.11 -18.89 -1.62
N GLN A 229 -5.88 -19.26 -0.59
CA GLN A 229 -6.86 -20.36 -0.66
C GLN A 229 -8.01 -20.04 -1.62
N ASN A 230 -8.55 -18.81 -1.58
CA ASN A 230 -9.58 -18.36 -2.51
C ASN A 230 -9.07 -18.42 -3.96
N PHE A 231 -7.83 -17.99 -4.19
CA PHE A 231 -7.21 -18.05 -5.52
C PHE A 231 -7.06 -19.51 -6.01
N LEU A 232 -6.56 -20.42 -5.17
CA LEU A 232 -6.43 -21.84 -5.53
C LEU A 232 -7.78 -22.46 -5.92
N TYR A 233 -8.83 -22.16 -5.13
CA TYR A 233 -10.17 -22.63 -5.47
C TYR A 233 -10.65 -22.10 -6.82
N LEU A 234 -10.45 -20.81 -7.10
CA LEU A 234 -10.84 -20.19 -8.36
C LEU A 234 -10.02 -20.68 -9.56
N ALA A 235 -8.72 -20.93 -9.39
CA ALA A 235 -7.87 -21.51 -10.42
C ALA A 235 -8.39 -22.87 -10.88
N ARG A 236 -8.81 -23.73 -9.93
CA ARG A 236 -9.44 -25.01 -10.26
C ARG A 236 -10.80 -24.83 -10.91
N ARG A 237 -11.64 -23.93 -10.38
CA ARG A 237 -13.03 -23.75 -10.85
C ARG A 237 -13.15 -23.05 -12.19
N LEU A 238 -12.35 -22.00 -12.44
CA LEU A 238 -12.48 -21.14 -13.63
C LEU A 238 -11.51 -21.52 -14.75
N ALA A 239 -10.27 -21.85 -14.40
CA ALA A 239 -9.25 -22.22 -15.38
C ALA A 239 -9.10 -23.75 -15.56
N GLY A 240 -9.86 -24.56 -14.81
CA GLY A 240 -9.84 -26.02 -14.92
C GLY A 240 -8.49 -26.66 -14.52
N GLN A 241 -7.64 -25.93 -13.78
CA GLN A 241 -6.29 -26.37 -13.47
C GLN A 241 -6.26 -27.22 -12.19
N PRO A 242 -5.55 -28.36 -12.18
CA PRO A 242 -5.31 -29.12 -10.96
C PRO A 242 -4.62 -28.27 -9.90
N THR A 243 -5.09 -28.36 -8.66
CA THR A 243 -4.50 -27.63 -7.52
C THR A 243 -4.23 -28.58 -6.38
N SER A 244 -3.21 -28.27 -5.55
CA SER A 244 -3.01 -28.99 -4.29
C SER A 244 -4.24 -28.85 -3.40
N ARG A 245 -4.62 -29.95 -2.70
CA ARG A 245 -5.74 -29.96 -1.76
C ARG A 245 -5.34 -29.46 -0.36
N GLY A 246 -4.04 -29.23 -0.13
CA GLY A 246 -3.53 -28.80 1.17
C GLY A 246 -4.01 -27.40 1.55
N THR A 247 -4.33 -27.19 2.82
CA THR A 247 -4.65 -25.89 3.37
C THR A 247 -3.38 -25.08 3.54
N ILE A 248 -3.33 -23.87 2.98
CA ILE A 248 -2.25 -22.93 3.25
C ILE A 248 -2.39 -22.46 4.70
N GLY A 249 -1.45 -22.83 5.55
CA GLY A 249 -1.52 -22.54 6.99
C GLY A 249 -0.19 -22.80 7.70
N VAL A 250 -0.26 -23.16 8.97
CA VAL A 250 0.91 -23.32 9.84
C VAL A 250 1.91 -24.38 9.35
N ARG A 251 1.44 -25.45 8.71
CA ARG A 251 2.28 -26.57 8.23
C ARG A 251 2.67 -26.45 6.76
N SER A 252 1.82 -25.87 5.92
CA SER A 252 2.09 -25.58 4.52
C SER A 252 1.82 -24.12 4.24
N LYS A 253 2.86 -23.37 3.93
CA LYS A 253 2.75 -21.95 3.60
C LYS A 253 2.38 -21.71 2.12
N MET A 254 2.40 -22.74 1.30
CA MET A 254 2.22 -22.64 -0.15
C MET A 254 1.31 -23.73 -0.68
N GLY A 255 0.47 -23.34 -1.64
CA GLY A 255 -0.27 -24.24 -2.52
C GLY A 255 0.33 -24.26 -3.91
N VAL A 256 -0.17 -25.14 -4.76
CA VAL A 256 0.34 -25.40 -6.11
C VAL A 256 -0.80 -25.45 -7.09
N VAL A 257 -0.61 -24.89 -8.30
CA VAL A 257 -1.49 -25.00 -9.46
C VAL A 257 -0.68 -25.58 -10.61
N GLN A 258 -1.14 -26.67 -11.20
CA GLN A 258 -0.48 -27.26 -12.38
C GLN A 258 -1.04 -26.62 -13.65
N VAL A 259 -0.19 -25.98 -14.46
CA VAL A 259 -0.56 -25.33 -15.72
C VAL A 259 0.25 -25.96 -16.86
N GLY A 260 -0.31 -26.99 -17.50
CA GLY A 260 0.43 -27.80 -18.46
C GLY A 260 1.64 -28.47 -17.79
N PHE A 261 2.84 -28.19 -18.31
CA PHE A 261 4.11 -28.67 -17.72
C PHE A 261 4.72 -27.74 -16.67
N ARG A 262 4.09 -26.58 -16.38
CA ARG A 262 4.56 -25.63 -15.37
C ARG A 262 3.80 -25.80 -14.07
N THR A 263 4.48 -25.57 -12.99
CA THR A 263 3.92 -25.49 -11.65
C THR A 263 3.90 -24.03 -11.21
N VAL A 264 2.74 -23.52 -10.85
CA VAL A 264 2.55 -22.18 -10.27
C VAL A 264 2.39 -22.34 -8.77
N ARG A 265 3.28 -21.73 -8.00
CA ARG A 265 3.18 -21.72 -6.52
C ARG A 265 2.36 -20.53 -6.05
N VAL A 266 1.59 -20.74 -5.00
CA VAL A 266 0.69 -19.74 -4.43
C VAL A 266 0.91 -19.70 -2.93
N GLY A 267 1.22 -18.53 -2.38
CA GLY A 267 1.59 -18.43 -0.96
C GLY A 267 1.17 -17.15 -0.26
N ALA A 268 1.32 -17.15 1.07
CA ALA A 268 1.07 -15.99 1.92
C ALA A 268 2.40 -15.40 2.42
N PHE A 269 2.59 -14.11 2.14
CA PHE A 269 3.79 -13.34 2.50
C PHE A 269 3.33 -11.97 3.05
N PRO A 270 3.13 -11.81 4.36
CA PRO A 270 2.66 -10.55 4.93
C PRO A 270 3.73 -9.47 4.80
N ILE A 271 3.44 -8.41 4.03
CA ILE A 271 4.35 -7.26 3.84
C ILE A 271 4.54 -6.50 5.16
N SER A 272 5.69 -5.88 5.32
CA SER A 272 6.00 -5.01 6.43
C SER A 272 6.64 -3.69 5.98
N ILE A 273 7.31 -3.00 6.90
CA ILE A 273 7.88 -1.66 6.75
C ILE A 273 9.38 -1.66 7.03
N ALA A 274 10.08 -0.60 6.64
CA ALA A 274 11.46 -0.32 7.06
C ALA A 274 11.45 0.13 8.54
N SER A 275 11.21 -0.81 9.44
CA SER A 275 10.89 -0.55 10.83
C SER A 275 12.05 0.04 11.64
N ALA A 276 13.29 -0.32 11.30
CA ALA A 276 14.48 0.22 11.96
C ALA A 276 14.65 1.73 11.69
N GLU A 277 14.40 2.17 10.45
CA GLU A 277 14.48 3.59 10.09
C GLU A 277 13.44 4.43 10.85
N LEU A 278 12.21 3.91 10.98
CA LEU A 278 11.14 4.61 11.71
C LEU A 278 11.42 4.65 13.21
N ASP A 279 11.95 3.57 13.78
CA ASP A 279 12.37 3.55 15.18
C ASP A 279 13.49 4.60 15.43
N GLU A 280 14.49 4.67 14.55
CA GLU A 280 15.55 5.67 14.63
C GLU A 280 14.99 7.10 14.49
N LEU A 281 14.15 7.34 13.46
CA LEU A 281 13.54 8.63 13.20
C LEU A 281 12.71 9.12 14.39
N SER A 282 11.92 8.24 15.01
CA SER A 282 11.12 8.54 16.20
C SER A 282 11.95 8.95 17.42
N ARG A 283 13.22 8.55 17.48
CA ARG A 283 14.16 8.88 18.56
C ARG A 283 14.90 10.19 18.34
N ARG A 284 14.90 10.74 17.12
CA ARG A 284 15.58 12.01 16.82
C ARG A 284 15.02 13.13 17.70
N ARG A 285 15.93 13.97 18.20
CA ARG A 285 15.56 15.09 19.07
C ARG A 285 14.56 16.03 18.40
N SER A 286 14.77 16.36 17.13
CA SER A 286 13.86 17.23 16.35
C SER A 286 12.43 16.69 16.28
N VAL A 287 12.27 15.37 16.07
CA VAL A 287 10.95 14.72 16.02
C VAL A 287 10.26 14.73 17.37
N ARG A 288 11.00 14.49 18.47
CA ARG A 288 10.44 14.54 19.82
C ARG A 288 10.07 15.95 20.25
N GLU A 289 10.89 16.95 19.91
CA GLU A 289 10.57 18.36 20.15
C GLU A 289 9.32 18.77 19.36
N ARG A 290 9.21 18.33 18.09
CA ARG A 290 8.01 18.57 17.28
C ARG A 290 6.78 17.89 17.86
N ALA A 291 6.89 16.65 18.33
CA ALA A 291 5.80 15.93 19.00
C ALA A 291 5.32 16.67 20.27
N ALA A 292 6.23 17.19 21.08
CA ALA A 292 5.88 18.00 22.25
C ALA A 292 5.20 19.32 21.84
N GLN A 293 5.66 19.95 20.77
CA GLN A 293 5.05 21.15 20.21
C GLN A 293 3.64 20.87 19.68
N ILE A 294 3.41 19.75 18.95
CA ILE A 294 2.07 19.33 18.51
C ILE A 294 1.12 19.19 19.71
N ARG A 295 1.54 18.54 20.79
CA ARG A 295 0.70 18.45 22.00
C ARG A 295 0.38 19.83 22.57
N SER A 296 1.33 20.75 22.60
CA SER A 296 1.11 22.12 23.05
C SER A 296 0.17 22.89 22.13
N GLU A 297 0.31 22.75 20.81
CA GLU A 297 -0.57 23.38 19.82
C GLU A 297 -2.03 22.88 19.94
N LEU A 298 -2.22 21.62 20.35
CA LEU A 298 -3.51 21.02 20.65
C LEU A 298 -4.07 21.37 22.04
N GLY A 299 -3.39 22.22 22.81
CA GLY A 299 -3.82 22.63 24.15
C GLY A 299 -3.43 21.67 25.27
N ASN A 300 -2.45 20.80 25.07
CA ASN A 300 -2.00 19.76 26.01
C ASN A 300 -3.13 18.86 26.53
N PRO A 301 -3.97 18.27 25.65
CA PRO A 301 -5.03 17.39 26.09
C PRO A 301 -4.45 16.17 26.80
N LYS A 302 -5.25 15.54 27.66
CA LYS A 302 -4.90 14.28 28.33
C LYS A 302 -4.75 13.16 27.29
N ASN A 303 -5.68 13.12 26.32
CA ASN A 303 -5.78 12.08 25.31
C ASN A 303 -5.71 12.68 23.90
N ILE A 304 -4.78 12.20 23.08
CA ILE A 304 -4.73 12.46 21.64
C ILE A 304 -5.06 11.16 20.92
N LEU A 305 -6.23 11.11 20.27
CA LEU A 305 -6.62 10.07 19.33
C LEU A 305 -6.11 10.45 17.93
N LEU A 306 -5.47 9.53 17.22
CA LEU A 306 -4.89 9.78 15.91
C LEU A 306 -5.44 8.83 14.85
N GLY A 307 -5.97 9.36 13.76
CA GLY A 307 -6.26 8.65 12.53
C GLY A 307 -5.31 9.10 11.42
N VAL A 308 -4.74 8.17 10.68
CA VAL A 308 -3.85 8.47 9.54
C VAL A 308 -4.21 7.56 8.38
N ASP A 309 -4.75 8.13 7.30
CA ASP A 309 -5.16 7.37 6.13
C ASP A 309 -5.01 8.20 4.85
N ARG A 310 -5.02 7.52 3.71
CA ARG A 310 -5.52 8.14 2.49
C ARG A 310 -7.03 8.33 2.66
N LEU A 311 -7.58 9.40 2.08
CA LEU A 311 -9.02 9.56 2.04
C LEU A 311 -9.62 8.48 1.13
N ASP A 312 -10.16 7.42 1.73
CA ASP A 312 -10.64 6.22 1.06
C ASP A 312 -11.78 5.59 1.89
N TYR A 313 -12.90 5.26 1.26
CA TYR A 313 -14.09 4.71 1.92
C TYR A 313 -13.83 3.36 2.60
N THR A 314 -12.77 2.65 2.22
CA THR A 314 -12.40 1.40 2.88
C THR A 314 -11.80 1.60 4.27
N LYS A 315 -11.42 2.85 4.63
CA LYS A 315 -10.64 3.15 5.84
C LYS A 315 -11.49 3.41 7.09
N GLY A 316 -12.83 3.49 6.97
CA GLY A 316 -13.74 3.69 8.09
C GLY A 316 -13.44 4.96 8.89
N ILE A 317 -13.13 6.07 8.19
CA ILE A 317 -12.90 7.37 8.82
C ILE A 317 -14.20 7.89 9.43
N ASP A 318 -15.30 7.72 8.74
CA ASP A 318 -16.66 8.01 9.17
C ASP A 318 -17.03 7.25 10.45
N ILE A 319 -16.73 5.95 10.50
CA ILE A 319 -17.01 5.08 11.65
C ILE A 319 -16.29 5.57 12.92
N ARG A 320 -15.00 5.90 12.83
CA ARG A 320 -14.24 6.38 14.01
C ARG A 320 -14.67 7.77 14.47
N LEU A 321 -15.15 8.61 13.55
CA LEU A 321 -15.74 9.91 13.88
C LEU A 321 -17.10 9.74 14.55
N GLU A 322 -17.92 8.79 14.09
CA GLU A 322 -19.20 8.44 14.71
C GLU A 322 -19.01 7.89 16.13
N ALA A 323 -18.10 6.94 16.32
CA ALA A 323 -17.75 6.44 17.65
C ALA A 323 -17.26 7.55 18.60
N LEU A 324 -16.41 8.47 18.11
CA LEU A 324 -16.00 9.63 18.90
C LEU A 324 -17.19 10.50 19.28
N GLU A 325 -18.11 10.77 18.33
CA GLU A 325 -19.30 11.60 18.57
C GLU A 325 -20.21 11.00 19.63
N GLU A 326 -20.48 9.68 19.57
CA GLU A 326 -21.29 9.00 20.59
C GLU A 326 -20.62 8.98 21.95
N LEU A 327 -19.34 8.62 22.02
CA LEU A 327 -18.58 8.64 23.27
C LEU A 327 -18.57 10.02 23.95
N LEU A 328 -18.51 11.11 23.18
CA LEU A 328 -18.62 12.48 23.71
C LEU A 328 -20.04 12.80 24.18
N ARG A 329 -21.05 12.40 23.41
CA ARG A 329 -22.48 12.66 23.72
C ARG A 329 -22.92 11.90 24.96
N GLU A 330 -22.45 10.68 25.16
CA GLU A 330 -22.70 9.87 26.34
C GLU A 330 -21.89 10.29 27.58
N GLY A 331 -20.92 11.20 27.43
CA GLY A 331 -20.03 11.62 28.49
C GLY A 331 -18.99 10.58 28.91
N ARG A 332 -18.77 9.57 28.08
CA ARG A 332 -17.68 8.56 28.26
C ARG A 332 -16.31 9.16 27.93
N LEU A 333 -16.27 10.21 27.11
CA LEU A 333 -15.11 11.03 26.84
C LEU A 333 -15.39 12.51 27.17
N ASP A 334 -14.43 13.18 27.83
CA ASP A 334 -14.51 14.61 28.09
C ASP A 334 -13.89 15.39 26.92
N PRO A 335 -14.65 16.27 26.22
CA PRO A 335 -14.15 17.08 25.12
C PRO A 335 -13.09 18.11 25.56
N SER A 336 -12.92 18.36 26.86
CA SER A 336 -11.86 19.21 27.38
C SER A 336 -10.53 18.49 27.59
N GLU A 337 -10.56 17.16 27.66
CA GLU A 337 -9.39 16.30 27.88
C GLU A 337 -9.00 15.49 26.64
N THR A 338 -9.90 15.35 25.65
CA THR A 338 -9.72 14.46 24.49
C THR A 338 -9.80 15.24 23.19
N VAL A 339 -8.80 15.05 22.33
CA VAL A 339 -8.73 15.63 20.99
C VAL A 339 -8.44 14.52 19.99
N MET A 340 -9.15 14.55 18.86
CA MET A 340 -8.86 13.68 17.72
C MET A 340 -8.15 14.45 16.62
N VAL A 341 -7.04 13.91 16.11
CA VAL A 341 -6.37 14.38 14.89
C VAL A 341 -6.60 13.37 13.79
N GLN A 342 -7.24 13.79 12.71
CA GLN A 342 -7.43 12.97 11.51
C GLN A 342 -6.58 13.54 10.36
N LEU A 343 -5.53 12.81 9.98
CA LEU A 343 -4.72 13.08 8.81
C LEU A 343 -5.30 12.30 7.64
N ALA A 344 -5.81 12.98 6.62
CA ALA A 344 -6.44 12.39 5.45
C ALA A 344 -5.70 12.85 4.20
N THR A 345 -4.80 12.02 3.67
CA THR A 345 -4.08 12.34 2.43
C THR A 345 -5.03 12.25 1.23
N PRO A 346 -5.09 13.26 0.34
CA PRO A 346 -5.87 13.21 -0.89
C PRO A 346 -5.59 11.96 -1.72
N SER A 347 -6.64 11.34 -2.25
CA SER A 347 -6.54 10.14 -3.08
C SER A 347 -7.72 10.08 -4.04
N ARG A 348 -7.48 9.73 -5.31
CA ARG A 348 -8.52 9.45 -6.32
C ARG A 348 -9.60 10.54 -6.42
N GLU A 349 -9.21 11.80 -6.35
CA GLU A 349 -10.10 12.98 -6.22
C GLU A 349 -11.07 13.18 -7.41
N ARG A 350 -10.93 12.39 -8.49
CA ARG A 350 -11.83 12.42 -9.66
C ARG A 350 -12.89 11.33 -9.65
N VAL A 351 -12.82 10.39 -8.70
CA VAL A 351 -13.79 9.29 -8.58
C VAL A 351 -14.95 9.75 -7.68
N GLU A 352 -16.18 9.65 -8.18
CA GLU A 352 -17.39 10.20 -7.56
C GLU A 352 -17.58 9.74 -6.10
N SER A 353 -17.38 8.46 -5.80
CA SER A 353 -17.50 7.94 -4.43
C SER A 353 -16.51 8.59 -3.43
N TYR A 354 -15.33 9.01 -3.91
CA TYR A 354 -14.34 9.71 -3.08
C TYR A 354 -14.70 11.18 -2.85
N ILE A 355 -15.29 11.83 -3.85
CA ILE A 355 -15.80 13.22 -3.74
C ILE A 355 -16.92 13.28 -2.71
N GLN A 356 -17.89 12.36 -2.81
CA GLN A 356 -19.01 12.25 -1.87
C GLN A 356 -18.53 12.00 -0.46
N MET A 357 -17.67 11.00 -0.26
CA MET A 357 -17.10 10.67 1.04
C MET A 357 -16.37 11.86 1.68
N ARG A 358 -15.60 12.62 0.91
CA ARG A 358 -14.94 13.84 1.41
C ARG A 358 -15.97 14.82 1.99
N GLY A 359 -17.03 15.10 1.24
CA GLY A 359 -18.10 16.00 1.69
C GLY A 359 -18.81 15.49 2.95
N ASP A 360 -19.01 14.17 3.08
CA ASP A 360 -19.62 13.56 4.25
C ASP A 360 -18.73 13.70 5.50
N ILE A 361 -17.43 13.40 5.38
CA ILE A 361 -16.47 13.56 6.47
C ILE A 361 -16.34 15.02 6.90
N GLU A 362 -16.22 15.96 5.95
CA GLU A 362 -16.11 17.39 6.27
C GLU A 362 -17.36 17.89 7.02
N ARG A 363 -18.57 17.43 6.63
CA ARG A 363 -19.82 17.73 7.34
C ARG A 363 -19.84 17.12 8.75
N GLN A 364 -19.42 15.87 8.90
CA GLN A 364 -19.37 15.19 10.19
C GLN A 364 -18.39 15.87 11.16
N VAL A 365 -17.19 16.22 10.70
CA VAL A 365 -16.22 17.00 11.48
C VAL A 365 -16.79 18.35 11.91
N GLY A 366 -17.47 19.05 10.98
CA GLY A 366 -18.13 20.32 11.27
C GLY A 366 -19.22 20.19 12.34
N ARG A 367 -20.02 19.12 12.30
CA ARG A 367 -21.08 18.83 13.28
C ARG A 367 -20.47 18.54 14.67
N ILE A 368 -19.49 17.64 14.75
CA ILE A 368 -18.83 17.29 16.02
C ILE A 368 -18.20 18.54 16.66
N ASN A 369 -17.46 19.31 15.87
CA ASN A 369 -16.84 20.53 16.37
C ASN A 369 -17.85 21.59 16.79
N GLY A 370 -18.98 21.72 16.08
CA GLY A 370 -20.06 22.65 16.43
C GLY A 370 -20.75 22.30 17.73
N GLU A 371 -20.87 21.00 18.06
CA GLU A 371 -21.55 20.51 19.27
C GLU A 371 -20.63 20.49 20.52
N PHE A 372 -19.38 20.04 20.36
CA PHE A 372 -18.51 19.71 21.51
C PHE A 372 -17.31 20.63 21.70
N SER A 373 -16.95 21.48 20.70
CA SER A 373 -15.74 22.31 20.81
C SER A 373 -15.96 23.57 21.63
N ARG A 374 -14.85 24.10 22.15
CA ARG A 374 -14.77 25.45 22.75
C ARG A 374 -14.08 26.40 21.78
N VAL A 375 -14.33 27.69 21.91
CA VAL A 375 -13.65 28.70 21.09
C VAL A 375 -12.13 28.56 21.20
N GLY A 376 -11.48 28.35 20.07
CA GLY A 376 -10.04 28.12 19.97
C GLY A 376 -9.56 26.68 20.24
N PHE A 377 -10.45 25.76 20.64
CA PHE A 377 -10.12 24.37 20.98
C PHE A 377 -11.08 23.39 20.30
N PRO A 378 -10.89 23.11 19.00
CA PRO A 378 -11.67 22.07 18.31
C PRO A 378 -11.38 20.69 18.88
N VAL A 379 -12.40 19.84 18.95
CA VAL A 379 -12.26 18.44 19.39
C VAL A 379 -11.70 17.57 18.28
N VAL A 380 -12.00 17.89 17.01
CA VAL A 380 -11.47 17.19 15.84
C VAL A 380 -10.64 18.13 14.99
N HIS A 381 -9.36 17.82 14.83
CA HIS A 381 -8.46 18.47 13.87
C HIS A 381 -8.39 17.62 12.60
N TYR A 382 -9.03 18.05 11.53
CA TYR A 382 -9.04 17.37 10.24
C TYR A 382 -8.06 18.05 9.28
N LEU A 383 -7.05 17.30 8.79
CA LEU A 383 -6.03 17.80 7.87
C LEU A 383 -6.12 17.02 6.55
N HIS A 384 -6.67 17.65 5.51
CA HIS A 384 -6.77 17.06 4.18
C HIS A 384 -5.62 17.54 3.28
N ARG A 385 -4.42 17.01 3.52
CA ARG A 385 -3.20 17.31 2.76
C ARG A 385 -2.13 16.23 2.99
N PRO A 386 -1.16 16.11 2.08
CA PRO A 386 0.03 15.29 2.35
C PRO A 386 0.81 15.83 3.55
N ILE A 387 1.29 14.92 4.40
CA ILE A 387 2.11 15.24 5.57
C ILE A 387 3.53 14.73 5.32
N PRO A 388 4.58 15.56 5.51
CA PRO A 388 5.96 15.11 5.42
C PRO A 388 6.27 14.00 6.43
N ARG A 389 7.19 13.08 6.06
CA ARG A 389 7.50 11.88 6.86
C ARG A 389 7.90 12.21 8.31
N ASP A 390 8.77 13.21 8.52
CA ASP A 390 9.22 13.59 9.86
C ASP A 390 8.08 14.15 10.72
N GLU A 391 7.20 14.94 10.11
CA GLU A 391 6.01 15.48 10.75
C GLU A 391 5.00 14.36 11.07
N LEU A 392 4.81 13.40 10.17
CA LEU A 392 3.96 12.24 10.40
C LEU A 392 4.45 11.41 11.60
N VAL A 393 5.77 11.17 11.69
CA VAL A 393 6.34 10.44 12.82
C VAL A 393 6.22 11.26 14.12
N ALA A 394 6.28 12.59 14.05
CA ALA A 394 6.01 13.44 15.21
C ALA A 394 4.55 13.32 15.69
N PHE A 395 3.56 13.22 14.77
CA PHE A 395 2.18 12.90 15.14
C PHE A 395 2.06 11.52 15.78
N PHE A 396 2.73 10.49 15.25
CA PHE A 396 2.74 9.17 15.87
C PHE A 396 3.26 9.25 17.32
N VAL A 397 4.39 9.90 17.54
CA VAL A 397 5.00 10.03 18.88
C VAL A 397 4.14 10.86 19.84
N ALA A 398 3.40 11.87 19.32
CA ALA A 398 2.52 12.71 20.11
C ALA A 398 1.22 12.02 20.54
N ALA A 399 0.74 11.03 19.77
CA ALA A 399 -0.55 10.39 19.99
C ALA A 399 -0.53 9.39 21.15
N ASP A 400 -1.60 9.34 21.92
CA ASP A 400 -1.80 8.36 22.99
C ASP A 400 -2.46 7.07 22.45
N VAL A 401 -3.41 7.22 21.52
CA VAL A 401 -4.11 6.09 20.87
C VAL A 401 -4.18 6.31 19.37
N MET A 402 -3.73 5.32 18.60
CA MET A 402 -3.92 5.27 17.16
C MET A 402 -5.19 4.50 16.82
N LEU A 403 -6.05 5.06 15.97
CA LEU A 403 -7.28 4.46 15.49
C LEU A 403 -7.11 3.99 14.04
N VAL A 404 -7.14 2.70 13.81
CA VAL A 404 -7.03 2.05 12.50
C VAL A 404 -8.27 1.16 12.33
N THR A 405 -9.31 1.70 11.71
CA THR A 405 -10.65 1.11 11.65
C THR A 405 -11.13 0.80 10.23
N PRO A 406 -10.28 0.31 9.28
CA PRO A 406 -10.76 0.02 7.96
C PRO A 406 -11.81 -1.09 7.97
N LEU A 407 -12.82 -0.94 7.10
CA LEU A 407 -13.83 -1.97 6.85
C LEU A 407 -13.21 -3.20 6.19
N ARG A 408 -12.19 -3.01 5.37
CA ARG A 408 -11.34 -4.04 4.77
C ARG A 408 -9.99 -3.46 4.37
N ASP A 409 -8.90 -4.17 4.69
CA ASP A 409 -7.54 -3.77 4.25
C ASP A 409 -6.66 -5.00 4.03
N GLY A 410 -5.81 -4.97 3.01
CA GLY A 410 -4.86 -6.05 2.71
C GLY A 410 -3.84 -6.27 3.82
N MET A 411 -3.27 -5.18 4.36
CA MET A 411 -2.31 -5.23 5.46
C MET A 411 -2.54 -4.07 6.45
N ASN A 412 -2.48 -2.83 6.01
CA ASN A 412 -2.39 -1.58 6.76
C ASN A 412 -1.00 -1.36 7.37
N LEU A 413 -0.12 -0.76 6.57
CA LEU A 413 1.26 -0.47 7.00
C LEU A 413 1.32 0.64 8.07
N VAL A 414 0.35 1.57 8.07
CA VAL A 414 0.31 2.69 9.03
C VAL A 414 0.20 2.20 10.48
N ALA A 415 -0.54 1.11 10.72
CA ALA A 415 -0.58 0.46 12.03
C ALA A 415 0.82 -0.01 12.48
N LYS A 416 1.60 -0.59 11.54
CA LYS A 416 2.98 -1.03 11.82
C LYS A 416 3.93 0.17 12.00
N GLU A 417 3.75 1.25 11.22
CA GLU A 417 4.53 2.49 11.34
C GLU A 417 4.33 3.17 12.69
N TYR A 418 3.08 3.25 13.16
CA TYR A 418 2.76 3.74 14.50
C TYR A 418 3.46 2.91 15.58
N VAL A 419 3.32 1.60 15.52
CA VAL A 419 3.95 0.68 16.49
C VAL A 419 5.48 0.82 16.46
N ALA A 420 6.12 0.90 15.28
CA ALA A 420 7.56 1.10 15.15
C ALA A 420 8.02 2.43 15.76
N SER A 421 7.21 3.49 15.65
CA SER A 421 7.54 4.83 16.15
C SER A 421 7.43 4.98 17.68
N HIS A 422 6.76 4.03 18.38
CA HIS A 422 6.54 4.11 19.84
C HIS A 422 7.66 3.49 20.69
N SER A 423 8.88 4.03 20.56
CA SER A 423 10.04 3.57 21.34
C SER A 423 9.88 3.74 22.86
N GLY A 424 9.04 4.68 23.31
CA GLY A 424 8.69 4.92 24.71
C GLY A 424 7.68 3.93 25.30
N LEU A 425 7.05 3.09 24.47
CA LEU A 425 6.06 2.05 24.83
C LEU A 425 4.79 2.60 25.51
N ASN A 426 4.45 3.86 25.32
CA ASN A 426 3.35 4.56 26.00
C ASN A 426 2.09 4.75 25.14
N GLY A 427 2.12 4.31 23.87
CA GLY A 427 0.98 4.39 22.97
C GLY A 427 0.10 3.13 23.01
N ALA A 428 -1.12 3.25 22.49
CA ALA A 428 -2.05 2.16 22.28
C ALA A 428 -2.53 2.13 20.81
N LEU A 429 -2.89 0.95 20.32
CA LEU A 429 -3.38 0.75 18.95
C LEU A 429 -4.77 0.10 19.00
N VAL A 430 -5.80 0.81 18.55
CA VAL A 430 -7.11 0.26 18.21
C VAL A 430 -7.05 -0.18 16.75
N LEU A 431 -7.37 -1.42 16.46
CA LEU A 431 -7.15 -2.04 15.15
C LEU A 431 -8.34 -2.87 14.72
N SER A 432 -8.87 -2.58 13.53
CA SER A 432 -9.90 -3.42 12.91
C SER A 432 -9.39 -4.85 12.68
N GLU A 433 -10.19 -5.84 13.07
CA GLU A 433 -9.94 -7.26 12.82
C GLU A 433 -9.94 -7.63 11.32
N PHE A 434 -10.47 -6.75 10.45
CA PHE A 434 -10.49 -6.92 8.99
C PHE A 434 -9.25 -6.37 8.28
N THR A 435 -8.19 -6.04 9.02
CA THR A 435 -6.86 -5.73 8.47
C THR A 435 -5.97 -6.96 8.43
N GLY A 436 -5.07 -7.04 7.44
CA GLY A 436 -4.02 -8.05 7.47
C GLY A 436 -3.09 -7.91 8.68
N ALA A 437 -2.87 -6.68 9.15
CA ALA A 437 -2.05 -6.38 10.32
C ALA A 437 -2.59 -7.01 11.61
N ALA A 438 -3.91 -7.22 11.75
CA ALA A 438 -4.51 -7.86 12.93
C ALA A 438 -4.02 -9.30 13.14
N ALA A 439 -3.67 -10.02 12.07
CA ALA A 439 -3.09 -11.36 12.17
C ALA A 439 -1.72 -11.38 12.85
N GLU A 440 -0.98 -10.27 12.78
CA GLU A 440 0.37 -10.12 13.34
C GLU A 440 0.38 -9.29 14.64
N LEU A 441 -0.44 -8.25 14.74
CA LEU A 441 -0.49 -7.31 15.87
C LEU A 441 -1.59 -7.71 16.89
N ARG A 442 -1.61 -8.96 17.30
CA ARG A 442 -2.66 -9.57 18.17
C ARG A 442 -2.79 -8.92 19.54
N GLN A 443 -1.85 -8.06 19.94
CA GLN A 443 -1.89 -7.32 21.21
C GLN A 443 -2.51 -5.93 21.04
N ALA A 444 -2.98 -5.56 19.86
CA ALA A 444 -3.82 -4.39 19.66
C ALA A 444 -5.19 -4.56 20.35
N TYR A 445 -5.89 -3.45 20.58
CA TYR A 445 -7.28 -3.46 20.98
C TYR A 445 -8.09 -3.67 19.69
N LEU A 446 -8.48 -4.93 19.45
CA LEU A 446 -9.19 -5.30 18.22
C LEU A 446 -10.64 -4.86 18.29
N CYS A 447 -11.15 -4.37 17.15
CA CYS A 447 -12.55 -3.99 17.00
C CYS A 447 -13.14 -4.51 15.69
N ASN A 448 -14.44 -4.71 15.68
CA ASN A 448 -15.24 -4.90 14.48
C ASN A 448 -15.75 -3.52 14.00
N PRO A 449 -15.26 -2.95 12.87
CA PRO A 449 -15.70 -1.64 12.41
C PRO A 449 -17.15 -1.60 11.89
N HIS A 450 -17.82 -2.75 11.74
CA HIS A 450 -19.24 -2.84 11.41
C HIS A 450 -20.15 -2.80 12.64
N ASP A 451 -19.57 -2.75 13.83
CA ASP A 451 -20.22 -2.70 15.13
C ASP A 451 -19.66 -1.49 15.90
N LEU A 452 -20.47 -0.43 16.00
CA LEU A 452 -20.03 0.83 16.59
C LEU A 452 -19.66 0.66 18.07
N ASP A 453 -20.46 -0.12 18.82
CA ASP A 453 -20.18 -0.45 20.23
C ASP A 453 -18.80 -1.12 20.37
N SER A 454 -18.45 -2.02 19.44
CA SER A 454 -17.11 -2.65 19.43
C SER A 454 -15.96 -1.66 19.22
N VAL A 455 -16.17 -0.63 18.39
CA VAL A 455 -15.16 0.42 18.18
C VAL A 455 -15.03 1.30 19.42
N GLU A 456 -16.14 1.70 20.02
CA GLU A 456 -16.19 2.49 21.25
C GLU A 456 -15.54 1.77 22.45
N ASP A 457 -15.87 0.49 22.64
CA ASP A 457 -15.28 -0.32 23.68
C ASP A 457 -13.77 -0.51 23.50
N ALA A 458 -13.30 -0.65 22.27
CA ALA A 458 -11.87 -0.71 21.99
C ALA A 458 -11.16 0.62 22.27
N ILE A 459 -11.78 1.77 21.94
CA ILE A 459 -11.25 3.10 22.25
C ILE A 459 -11.18 3.30 23.77
N THR A 460 -12.25 3.06 24.49
CA THR A 460 -12.30 3.21 25.95
C THR A 460 -11.34 2.26 26.65
N ALA A 461 -11.29 0.99 26.24
CA ALA A 461 -10.33 0.02 26.75
C ALA A 461 -8.88 0.48 26.51
N ALA A 462 -8.58 1.05 25.33
CA ALA A 462 -7.24 1.58 25.02
C ALA A 462 -6.87 2.81 25.88
N LEU A 463 -7.85 3.63 26.25
CA LEU A 463 -7.63 4.81 27.09
C LEU A 463 -7.50 4.44 28.58
N ASP A 464 -8.32 3.51 29.07
CA ASP A 464 -8.44 3.17 30.49
C ASP A 464 -7.49 2.08 30.96
N ASP A 465 -6.85 1.31 30.05
CA ASP A 465 -5.91 0.25 30.45
C ASP A 465 -4.73 0.81 31.26
N ASP A 466 -4.24 0.01 32.20
CA ASP A 466 -3.14 0.42 33.04
C ASP A 466 -1.83 0.62 32.23
N PRO A 467 -0.95 1.55 32.65
CA PRO A 467 0.27 1.86 31.90
C PRO A 467 1.20 0.67 31.70
N ASP A 468 1.23 -0.30 32.62
CA ASP A 468 2.10 -1.47 32.49
C ASP A 468 1.52 -2.47 31.48
N SER A 469 0.19 -2.60 31.41
CA SER A 469 -0.50 -3.38 30.40
C SER A 469 -0.24 -2.78 29.01
N LYS A 470 -0.45 -1.47 28.81
CA LYS A 470 -0.13 -0.76 27.56
C LYS A 470 1.33 -1.01 27.13
N ARG A 471 2.29 -0.90 28.06
CA ARG A 471 3.71 -1.17 27.80
C ARG A 471 3.96 -2.62 27.37
N ARG A 472 3.32 -3.60 28.02
CA ARG A 472 3.45 -5.02 27.63
C ARG A 472 2.92 -5.27 26.22
N ARG A 473 1.74 -4.75 25.90
CA ARG A 473 1.11 -4.84 24.58
C ARG A 473 1.98 -4.20 23.50
N MET A 474 2.38 -2.95 23.69
CA MET A 474 3.23 -2.21 22.74
C MET A 474 4.58 -2.90 22.53
N ARG A 475 5.22 -3.39 23.61
CA ARG A 475 6.50 -4.13 23.51
C ARG A 475 6.36 -5.38 22.66
N ALA A 476 5.28 -6.14 22.81
CA ALA A 476 5.03 -7.35 22.03
C ALA A 476 4.80 -7.04 20.54
N MET A 477 3.99 -6.02 20.24
CA MET A 477 3.74 -5.57 18.87
C MET A 477 5.02 -5.02 18.21
N ARG A 478 5.79 -4.19 18.94
CA ARG A 478 7.08 -3.68 18.44
C ARG A 478 8.07 -4.79 18.12
N ARG A 479 8.18 -5.80 19.00
CA ARG A 479 9.04 -6.97 18.72
C ARG A 479 8.62 -7.65 17.42
N GLN A 480 7.33 -7.83 17.18
CA GLN A 480 6.82 -8.42 15.93
C GLN A 480 7.22 -7.56 14.72
N VAL A 481 6.96 -6.26 14.75
CA VAL A 481 7.23 -5.34 13.63
C VAL A 481 8.73 -5.20 13.33
N LEU A 482 9.58 -5.10 14.38
CA LEU A 482 11.01 -4.93 14.22
C LEU A 482 11.74 -6.21 13.77
N THR A 483 11.18 -7.39 14.05
CA THR A 483 11.77 -8.68 13.62
C THR A 483 11.23 -9.18 12.28
N HIS A 484 10.09 -8.62 11.82
CA HIS A 484 9.46 -8.95 10.55
C HIS A 484 9.34 -7.67 9.71
N ASP A 485 10.49 -7.16 9.29
CA ASP A 485 10.62 -5.97 8.47
C ASP A 485 10.38 -6.24 6.97
N VAL A 486 10.48 -5.19 6.18
CA VAL A 486 10.28 -5.26 4.74
C VAL A 486 11.34 -6.09 4.03
N ASP A 487 12.59 -6.06 4.50
CA ASP A 487 13.68 -6.85 3.91
C ASP A 487 13.44 -8.35 4.08
N ARG A 488 12.92 -8.74 5.24
CA ARG A 488 12.53 -10.12 5.49
C ARG A 488 11.38 -10.56 4.59
N TRP A 489 10.38 -9.70 4.38
CA TRP A 489 9.28 -9.97 3.47
C TRP A 489 9.77 -10.19 2.05
N ALA A 490 10.60 -9.28 1.54
CA ALA A 490 11.12 -9.35 0.18
C ALA A 490 11.98 -10.60 -0.02
N ARG A 491 12.90 -10.88 0.91
CA ARG A 491 13.71 -12.11 0.87
C ARG A 491 12.85 -13.37 0.89
N ALA A 492 11.86 -13.46 1.78
CA ALA A 492 10.99 -14.62 1.86
C ALA A 492 10.23 -14.89 0.55
N PHE A 493 9.79 -13.85 -0.15
CA PHE A 493 9.15 -13.98 -1.45
C PHE A 493 10.16 -14.38 -2.54
N LEU A 494 11.31 -13.70 -2.62
CA LEU A 494 12.32 -13.96 -3.66
C LEU A 494 12.98 -15.32 -3.48
N ASP A 495 13.27 -15.75 -2.26
CA ASP A 495 13.76 -17.10 -1.98
C ASP A 495 12.75 -18.17 -2.41
N ALA A 496 11.46 -17.93 -2.12
CA ALA A 496 10.41 -18.81 -2.60
C ALA A 496 10.30 -18.77 -4.13
N LEU A 497 10.48 -17.64 -4.78
CA LEU A 497 10.46 -17.52 -6.24
C LEU A 497 11.65 -18.24 -6.90
N ALA A 498 12.82 -18.22 -6.28
CA ALA A 498 14.03 -18.85 -6.78
C ALA A 498 14.07 -20.39 -6.60
N GLN A 499 13.22 -20.95 -5.71
CA GLN A 499 13.17 -22.40 -5.49
C GLN A 499 12.79 -23.15 -6.76
N ASP A 500 13.58 -24.16 -7.11
CA ASP A 500 13.52 -24.89 -8.39
C ASP A 500 12.12 -25.42 -8.73
N ARG A 501 11.78 -25.31 -10.00
CA ARG A 501 10.55 -25.80 -10.64
C ARG A 501 10.32 -27.32 -10.46
N VAL A 502 11.35 -28.05 -10.01
CA VAL A 502 11.35 -29.53 -9.88
C VAL A 502 10.65 -29.99 -8.58
N ALA A 503 10.64 -29.18 -7.53
CA ALA A 503 10.01 -29.56 -6.25
C ALA A 503 8.47 -29.56 -6.30
N GLY A 504 7.85 -28.91 -7.27
CA GLY A 504 6.38 -28.84 -7.41
C GLY A 504 5.75 -30.13 -7.90
N SER A 505 6.47 -30.97 -8.66
CA SER A 505 5.95 -32.23 -9.16
C SER A 505 5.75 -33.29 -8.06
N ALA A 506 6.58 -33.23 -7.00
CA ALA A 506 6.48 -34.16 -5.88
C ALA A 506 5.29 -33.87 -4.92
N LEU A 507 4.77 -32.62 -4.93
CA LEU A 507 3.67 -32.21 -4.06
C LEU A 507 2.28 -32.62 -4.58
N LEU A 508 2.17 -33.03 -5.84
CA LEU A 508 0.90 -33.45 -6.46
C LEU A 508 0.70 -34.98 -6.45
N SER A 509 1.74 -35.77 -6.11
CA SER A 509 1.70 -37.24 -6.19
C SER A 509 1.11 -37.94 -4.96
N ASP A 510 0.87 -37.24 -3.86
CA ASP A 510 0.46 -37.89 -2.60
C ASP A 510 -1.07 -37.81 -2.32
N ASP A 511 -1.89 -37.25 -3.22
CA ASP A 511 -3.31 -37.00 -2.94
C ASP A 511 -4.32 -37.75 -3.85
N ASP A 512 -3.90 -38.76 -4.65
CA ASP A 512 -4.78 -39.40 -5.64
C ASP A 512 -5.58 -40.64 -5.17
N ASP A 513 -5.54 -41.00 -3.89
CA ASP A 513 -6.29 -42.13 -3.34
C ASP A 513 -7.36 -41.70 -2.30
N ASP A 514 -8.39 -40.97 -2.72
CA ASP A 514 -9.65 -40.94 -1.97
C ASP A 514 -10.84 -41.12 -2.92
N GLU A 515 -11.45 -42.30 -2.76
CA GLU A 515 -12.65 -42.78 -3.44
C GLU A 515 -13.80 -41.77 -3.42
N VAL A 516 -14.36 -41.55 -4.59
CA VAL A 516 -15.64 -40.89 -4.77
C VAL A 516 -16.73 -41.72 -4.09
N ASP A 517 -17.18 -41.27 -2.94
CA ASP A 517 -18.34 -41.82 -2.26
C ASP A 517 -19.60 -41.48 -3.11
N SER A 518 -20.08 -42.48 -3.83
CA SER A 518 -21.32 -42.42 -4.60
C SER A 518 -22.51 -42.56 -3.63
N PRO A 519 -23.54 -41.73 -3.72
CA PRO A 519 -24.70 -41.84 -2.85
C PRO A 519 -25.46 -43.15 -3.13
N PRO A 520 -26.04 -43.80 -2.08
CA PRO A 520 -26.72 -45.05 -2.26
C PRO A 520 -27.99 -44.91 -3.09
N ARG A 521 -28.13 -45.79 -4.10
CA ARG A 521 -29.36 -45.93 -4.89
C ARG A 521 -30.50 -46.41 -3.96
N ARG A 522 -31.56 -45.62 -3.87
CA ARG A 522 -32.83 -46.04 -3.24
C ARG A 522 -33.47 -47.07 -4.15
N THR A 523 -33.68 -48.24 -3.64
CA THR A 523 -34.67 -49.23 -4.07
C THR A 523 -36.08 -48.89 -3.59
#